data_2e65a8742e76c0e3f228d424c08adee4
#
_entry.id   2e65a8742e76c0e3f228d424c08adee4
#
_cell.length_a   1.000
_cell.length_b   1.000
_cell.length_c   1.000
_cell.angle_alpha   90.00
_cell.angle_beta   90.00
_cell.angle_gamma   90.00
#
_symmetry.space_group_name_H-M   'P 1'
#
loop_
_entity.id
_entity.type
_entity.pdbx_description
1 polymer ?
#
loop_
_entity_poly.entity_id
_entity_poly.type
_entity_poly.pdbx_seq_one_letter_code
_entity_poly.pdbx_strand_id
1 'polypeptide(L)'
;MQKNQNGYASVIVDADNKYLTNKKGDKILYKKGSWELKSAEKVGDTNQIVFNHKKNKSIAIWSMDEDWKFSSIENKLKKSKELFFEKETVFGTDFDGDGDIGLIYTDIENQGLVLQKNQLGNVSIIDGINNIYLKNKKDKNVYFQSGKWELFGAEIINEVNQAVWKNSGNGSLKLWTLDENWKYINQSKILSGSDSFNDLQVSFGQIF
;
A
#
# COMPACT_ATOMS: atom_id res chain seq x y z
N MET A 1 -5.17 11.37 22.61
CA MET A 1 -5.63 10.21 23.41
C MET A 1 -4.84 10.10 24.70
N GLN A 2 -5.50 9.72 25.81
CA GLN A 2 -4.89 9.59 27.14
C GLN A 2 -5.22 8.22 27.75
N LYS A 3 -4.45 7.82 28.75
CA LYS A 3 -4.66 6.60 29.56
C LYS A 3 -4.61 6.98 31.05
N ASN A 4 -5.63 6.62 31.81
CA ASN A 4 -5.63 6.84 33.26
C ASN A 4 -4.88 5.74 34.02
N GLN A 5 -4.75 5.89 35.34
CA GLN A 5 -4.05 4.94 36.23
C GLN A 5 -4.65 3.51 36.15
N ASN A 6 -5.96 3.38 35.96
CA ASN A 6 -6.67 2.10 35.82
C ASN A 6 -6.56 1.49 34.43
N GLY A 7 -5.85 2.14 33.50
CA GLY A 7 -5.66 1.67 32.13
C GLY A 7 -6.81 1.96 31.18
N TYR A 8 -7.81 2.73 31.57
CA TYR A 8 -8.90 3.14 30.67
C TYR A 8 -8.45 4.26 29.74
N ALA A 9 -8.90 4.17 28.47
CA ALA A 9 -8.60 5.14 27.45
C ALA A 9 -9.65 6.26 27.39
N SER A 10 -9.17 7.46 27.12
CA SER A 10 -9.99 8.66 26.95
C SER A 10 -9.40 9.61 25.90
N VAL A 11 -10.19 10.52 25.41
CA VAL A 11 -9.82 11.65 24.55
C VAL A 11 -10.17 12.97 25.24
N ILE A 12 -9.44 14.02 24.90
CA ILE A 12 -9.80 15.38 25.31
C ILE A 12 -10.57 16.02 24.15
N VAL A 13 -11.76 16.51 24.43
CA VAL A 13 -12.59 17.25 23.50
C VAL A 13 -13.06 18.52 24.22
N ASP A 14 -12.75 19.68 23.67
CA ASP A 14 -13.12 20.99 24.25
C ASP A 14 -12.77 21.13 25.74
N ALA A 15 -11.58 20.66 26.13
CA ALA A 15 -11.05 20.56 27.49
C ALA A 15 -11.71 19.49 28.39
N ASP A 16 -12.71 18.78 27.92
CA ASP A 16 -13.35 17.70 28.67
C ASP A 16 -12.72 16.35 28.37
N ASN A 17 -12.57 15.53 29.42
CA ASN A 17 -12.03 14.18 29.29
C ASN A 17 -13.14 13.16 29.05
N LYS A 18 -13.35 12.76 27.79
CA LYS A 18 -14.35 11.76 27.39
C LYS A 18 -13.75 10.35 27.36
N TYR A 19 -14.29 9.43 28.16
CA TYR A 19 -13.89 8.02 28.10
C TYR A 19 -14.41 7.33 26.85
N LEU A 20 -13.55 6.54 26.22
CA LEU A 20 -13.96 5.64 25.14
C LEU A 20 -14.79 4.51 25.73
N THR A 21 -15.95 4.20 25.15
CA THR A 21 -16.81 3.12 25.63
C THR A 21 -17.15 2.10 24.56
N ASN A 22 -17.29 0.84 24.96
CA ASN A 22 -17.66 -0.26 24.08
C ASN A 22 -19.18 -0.32 23.85
N LYS A 23 -19.64 -1.29 23.05
CA LYS A 23 -21.08 -1.48 22.74
C LYS A 23 -21.98 -1.64 23.97
N LYS A 24 -21.43 -2.07 25.12
CA LYS A 24 -22.16 -2.24 26.37
C LYS A 24 -22.12 -0.99 27.25
N GLY A 25 -21.43 0.06 26.83
CA GLY A 25 -21.17 1.26 27.63
C GLY A 25 -20.01 1.13 28.61
N ASP A 26 -19.28 0.00 28.65
CA ASP A 26 -18.12 -0.16 29.51
C ASP A 26 -16.94 0.66 28.97
N LYS A 27 -16.13 1.23 29.85
CA LYS A 27 -14.90 1.93 29.49
C LYS A 27 -13.91 1.00 28.79
N ILE A 28 -13.32 1.47 27.71
CA ILE A 28 -12.34 0.69 26.94
C ILE A 28 -10.98 0.74 27.65
N LEU A 29 -10.39 -0.44 27.85
CA LEU A 29 -9.01 -0.56 28.32
C LEU A 29 -8.05 -0.29 27.15
N TYR A 30 -6.98 0.49 27.45
CA TYR A 30 -5.89 0.75 26.50
C TYR A 30 -5.24 -0.55 25.97
N LYS A 31 -5.14 -1.57 26.84
CA LYS A 31 -4.66 -2.92 26.51
C LYS A 31 -5.64 -3.96 27.00
N LYS A 32 -6.11 -4.82 26.09
CA LYS A 32 -6.96 -5.96 26.44
C LYS A 32 -6.52 -7.19 25.66
N GLY A 33 -5.94 -8.16 26.36
CA GLY A 33 -5.40 -9.37 25.74
C GLY A 33 -4.30 -9.05 24.72
N SER A 34 -4.48 -9.51 23.48
CA SER A 34 -3.55 -9.28 22.38
C SER A 34 -3.77 -7.96 21.63
N TRP A 35 -4.77 -7.17 22.03
CA TRP A 35 -5.10 -5.90 21.37
C TRP A 35 -4.65 -4.72 22.22
N GLU A 36 -4.16 -3.69 21.54
CA GLU A 36 -3.74 -2.43 22.13
C GLU A 36 -4.35 -1.29 21.32
N LEU A 37 -4.94 -0.31 22.01
CA LEU A 37 -5.43 0.90 21.39
C LEU A 37 -4.24 1.76 20.97
N LYS A 38 -4.16 2.13 19.69
CA LYS A 38 -3.04 2.89 19.13
C LYS A 38 -3.40 4.32 18.79
N SER A 39 -4.61 4.56 18.29
CA SER A 39 -5.04 5.89 17.91
C SER A 39 -6.53 6.09 18.20
N ALA A 40 -6.87 7.36 18.38
CA ALA A 40 -8.26 7.85 18.49
C ALA A 40 -8.29 9.24 17.86
N GLU A 41 -8.90 9.34 16.67
CA GLU A 41 -8.88 10.52 15.82
C GLU A 41 -10.26 10.79 15.21
N LYS A 42 -10.53 12.04 14.86
CA LYS A 42 -11.64 12.41 14.00
C LYS A 42 -11.17 12.34 12.54
N VAL A 43 -11.73 11.40 11.79
CA VAL A 43 -11.42 11.18 10.36
C VAL A 43 -12.64 11.61 9.55
N GLY A 44 -12.53 12.73 8.84
CA GLY A 44 -13.68 13.40 8.26
C GLY A 44 -14.68 13.80 9.36
N ASP A 45 -15.92 13.38 9.24
CA ASP A 45 -16.96 13.64 10.24
C ASP A 45 -17.15 12.52 11.27
N THR A 46 -16.32 11.49 11.23
CA THR A 46 -16.46 10.30 12.07
C THR A 46 -15.34 10.21 13.11
N ASN A 47 -15.69 10.04 14.38
CA ASN A 47 -14.73 9.68 15.40
C ASN A 47 -14.34 8.22 15.22
N GLN A 48 -13.05 7.93 15.15
CA GLN A 48 -12.53 6.59 14.94
C GLN A 48 -11.47 6.21 15.97
N ILE A 49 -11.45 4.96 16.37
CA ILE A 49 -10.37 4.39 17.19
C ILE A 49 -9.75 3.19 16.49
N VAL A 50 -8.44 3.02 16.68
CA VAL A 50 -7.68 1.92 16.06
C VAL A 50 -7.08 1.06 17.13
N PHE A 51 -7.40 -0.23 17.11
CA PHE A 51 -6.71 -1.26 17.87
C PHE A 51 -5.70 -1.97 16.99
N ASN A 52 -4.51 -2.22 17.53
CA ASN A 52 -3.47 -3.01 16.91
C ASN A 52 -3.30 -4.34 17.65
N HIS A 53 -3.20 -5.43 16.88
CA HIS A 53 -2.94 -6.76 17.43
C HIS A 53 -1.44 -6.99 17.59
N LYS A 54 -0.96 -7.16 18.81
CA LYS A 54 0.47 -7.22 19.16
C LYS A 54 1.27 -8.26 18.37
N LYS A 55 0.69 -9.42 18.10
CA LYS A 55 1.40 -10.56 17.50
C LYS A 55 1.48 -10.48 15.96
N ASN A 56 0.35 -10.24 15.30
CA ASN A 56 0.27 -10.28 13.83
C ASN A 56 0.14 -8.89 13.18
N LYS A 57 0.18 -7.83 13.99
CA LYS A 57 0.12 -6.43 13.57
C LYS A 57 -1.15 -6.03 12.80
N SER A 58 -2.17 -6.88 12.76
CA SER A 58 -3.45 -6.47 12.16
C SER A 58 -4.09 -5.34 12.97
N ILE A 59 -4.87 -4.50 12.30
CA ILE A 59 -5.63 -3.44 12.96
C ILE A 59 -7.12 -3.71 12.88
N ALA A 60 -7.85 -3.20 13.89
CA ALA A 60 -9.30 -3.14 13.91
C ALA A 60 -9.71 -1.68 14.12
N ILE A 61 -10.53 -1.15 13.23
CA ILE A 61 -11.01 0.23 13.26
C ILE A 61 -12.47 0.22 13.67
N TRP A 62 -12.79 0.99 14.71
CA TRP A 62 -14.14 1.18 15.19
C TRP A 62 -14.56 2.62 14.96
N SER A 63 -15.79 2.80 14.47
CA SER A 63 -16.46 4.08 14.50
C SER A 63 -17.05 4.30 15.88
N MET A 64 -16.94 5.53 16.33
CA MET A 64 -17.50 6.03 17.58
C MET A 64 -18.52 7.14 17.27
N ASP A 65 -19.49 7.31 18.13
CA ASP A 65 -20.43 8.45 18.05
C ASP A 65 -19.76 9.77 18.53
N GLU A 66 -20.53 10.85 18.58
CA GLU A 66 -20.06 12.17 19.01
C GLU A 66 -19.57 12.19 20.46
N ASP A 67 -20.07 11.29 21.30
CA ASP A 67 -19.66 11.09 22.68
C ASP A 67 -18.54 10.07 22.87
N TRP A 68 -17.93 9.58 21.77
CA TRP A 68 -16.90 8.55 21.79
C TRP A 68 -17.35 7.19 22.34
N LYS A 69 -18.65 6.89 22.15
CA LYS A 69 -19.22 5.57 22.41
C LYS A 69 -19.18 4.72 21.14
N PHE A 70 -19.00 3.42 21.29
CA PHE A 70 -18.96 2.49 20.15
C PHE A 70 -20.23 2.60 19.30
N SER A 71 -20.04 2.82 18.00
CA SER A 71 -21.10 2.80 16.99
C SER A 71 -21.03 1.52 16.14
N SER A 72 -19.91 1.29 15.46
CA SER A 72 -19.74 0.14 14.59
C SER A 72 -18.26 -0.31 14.45
N ILE A 73 -18.06 -1.52 13.90
CA ILE A 73 -16.74 -1.93 13.42
C ILE A 73 -16.69 -1.58 11.93
N GLU A 74 -15.73 -0.76 11.53
CA GLU A 74 -15.54 -0.43 10.12
C GLU A 74 -14.73 -1.49 9.39
N ASN A 75 -13.52 -1.75 9.87
CA ASN A 75 -12.56 -2.59 9.19
C ASN A 75 -11.73 -3.44 10.15
N LYS A 76 -11.29 -4.60 9.62
CA LYS A 76 -10.19 -5.39 10.18
C LYS A 76 -9.18 -5.61 9.07
N LEU A 77 -8.02 -5.00 9.17
CA LEU A 77 -7.01 -4.97 8.12
C LEU A 77 -5.74 -5.71 8.54
N LYS A 78 -5.18 -6.44 7.59
CA LYS A 78 -3.87 -7.09 7.72
C LYS A 78 -2.82 -6.24 7.01
N LYS A 79 -1.57 -6.26 7.47
CA LYS A 79 -0.44 -5.55 6.85
C LYS A 79 -0.09 -6.01 5.42
N SER A 80 -0.75 -7.03 4.89
CA SER A 80 -0.64 -7.46 3.48
C SER A 80 -1.59 -6.73 2.54
N LYS A 81 -2.28 -5.68 3.02
CA LYS A 81 -3.25 -4.89 2.25
C LYS A 81 -2.82 -3.44 2.20
N GLU A 82 -2.88 -2.82 1.02
CA GLU A 82 -2.60 -1.38 0.85
C GLU A 82 -3.41 -0.51 1.80
N LEU A 83 -4.70 -0.79 1.95
CA LEU A 83 -5.58 -0.07 2.86
C LEU A 83 -5.07 -0.03 4.31
N PHE A 84 -4.26 -1.01 4.75
CA PHE A 84 -3.60 -0.96 6.06
C PHE A 84 -2.65 0.23 6.15
N PHE A 85 -1.80 0.42 5.15
CA PHE A 85 -0.81 1.49 5.07
C PHE A 85 -1.44 2.86 4.81
N GLU A 86 -2.54 2.90 4.02
CA GLU A 86 -3.35 4.11 3.90
C GLU A 86 -3.89 4.57 5.27
N LYS A 87 -4.29 3.61 6.13
CA LYS A 87 -4.73 3.93 7.49
C LYS A 87 -3.58 4.40 8.39
N GLU A 88 -2.36 3.90 8.22
CA GLU A 88 -1.19 4.49 8.91
C GLU A 88 -1.04 5.97 8.58
N THR A 89 -1.13 6.32 7.29
CA THR A 89 -1.07 7.70 6.83
C THR A 89 -2.20 8.55 7.40
N VAL A 90 -3.44 8.05 7.36
CA VAL A 90 -4.62 8.77 7.87
C VAL A 90 -4.51 9.04 9.37
N PHE A 91 -4.01 8.07 10.15
CA PHE A 91 -3.88 8.19 11.60
C PHE A 91 -2.50 8.72 12.06
N GLY A 92 -1.56 8.96 11.14
CA GLY A 92 -0.21 9.38 11.46
C GLY A 92 0.50 8.41 12.42
N THR A 93 0.25 7.11 12.29
CA THR A 93 0.69 6.11 13.26
C THR A 93 1.24 4.87 12.56
N ASP A 94 2.47 4.52 12.87
CA ASP A 94 3.10 3.25 12.51
C ASP A 94 2.42 2.10 13.27
N PHE A 95 1.59 1.32 12.58
CA PHE A 95 0.85 0.20 13.18
C PHE A 95 1.62 -1.12 13.14
N ASP A 96 2.51 -1.33 12.19
CA ASP A 96 3.27 -2.58 12.08
C ASP A 96 4.63 -2.53 12.78
N GLY A 97 5.12 -1.34 13.13
CA GLY A 97 6.33 -1.14 13.90
C GLY A 97 7.60 -1.24 13.07
N ASP A 98 7.52 -0.94 11.76
CA ASP A 98 8.67 -0.94 10.86
C ASP A 98 9.45 0.39 10.87
N GLY A 99 8.90 1.43 11.47
CA GLY A 99 9.51 2.76 11.62
C GLY A 99 9.00 3.78 10.62
N ASP A 100 8.18 3.38 9.66
CA ASP A 100 7.62 4.24 8.63
C ASP A 100 6.10 4.38 8.79
N ILE A 101 5.52 5.40 8.15
CA ILE A 101 4.07 5.62 8.12
C ILE A 101 3.59 5.56 6.67
N GLY A 102 2.75 4.57 6.36
CA GLY A 102 2.20 4.37 5.04
C GLY A 102 3.04 3.46 4.14
N LEU A 103 2.80 3.53 2.83
CA LEU A 103 3.51 2.71 1.86
C LEU A 103 4.92 3.24 1.61
N ILE A 104 5.91 2.35 1.74
CA ILE A 104 7.31 2.63 1.39
C ILE A 104 7.52 2.19 -0.07
N TYR A 105 8.15 3.05 -0.86
CA TYR A 105 8.50 2.77 -2.25
C TYR A 105 10.01 2.70 -2.42
N THR A 106 10.44 1.79 -3.29
CA THR A 106 11.86 1.63 -3.69
C THR A 106 11.94 1.71 -5.19
N ASP A 107 12.85 2.53 -5.70
CA ASP A 107 13.09 2.64 -7.13
C ASP A 107 13.62 1.31 -7.68
N ILE A 108 13.04 0.88 -8.80
CA ILE A 108 13.51 -0.25 -9.59
C ILE A 108 14.43 0.29 -10.66
N GLU A 109 14.01 1.38 -11.29
CA GLU A 109 14.69 2.08 -12.36
C GLU A 109 14.39 3.58 -12.30
N ASN A 110 15.36 4.41 -12.67
CA ASN A 110 15.25 5.87 -12.69
C ASN A 110 15.91 6.51 -13.94
N GLN A 111 16.10 5.73 -15.02
CA GLN A 111 16.55 6.26 -16.30
C GLN A 111 15.32 6.54 -17.17
N GLY A 112 14.87 7.79 -17.19
CA GLY A 112 13.65 8.18 -17.89
C GLY A 112 12.46 8.27 -16.94
N LEU A 113 11.54 7.31 -17.02
CA LEU A 113 10.43 7.19 -16.06
C LEU A 113 10.89 6.55 -14.76
N VAL A 114 10.47 7.11 -13.63
CA VAL A 114 10.78 6.50 -12.33
C VAL A 114 9.82 5.35 -12.08
N LEU A 115 10.33 4.14 -12.22
CA LEU A 115 9.63 2.90 -11.92
C LEU A 115 9.94 2.49 -10.48
N GLN A 116 8.89 2.25 -9.68
CA GLN A 116 9.02 1.91 -8.27
C GLN A 116 8.24 0.65 -7.90
N LYS A 117 8.61 0.03 -6.80
CA LYS A 117 7.81 -0.98 -6.11
C LYS A 117 7.58 -0.59 -4.66
N ASN A 118 6.38 -0.86 -4.14
CA ASN A 118 6.14 -0.72 -2.71
C ASN A 118 6.54 -2.01 -1.95
N GLN A 119 6.53 -1.95 -0.61
CA GLN A 119 6.88 -3.10 0.24
C GLN A 119 5.94 -4.32 0.07
N LEU A 120 4.77 -4.16 -0.55
CA LEU A 120 3.89 -5.27 -0.94
C LEU A 120 4.29 -5.89 -2.28
N GLY A 121 5.27 -5.29 -2.98
CA GLY A 121 5.73 -5.71 -4.29
C GLY A 121 4.89 -5.20 -5.46
N ASN A 122 3.89 -4.35 -5.23
CA ASN A 122 3.15 -3.71 -6.31
C ASN A 122 4.01 -2.65 -7.00
N VAL A 123 3.89 -2.58 -8.31
CA VAL A 123 4.68 -1.69 -9.15
C VAL A 123 3.90 -0.47 -9.57
N SER A 124 4.55 0.69 -9.54
CA SER A 124 4.02 1.97 -9.99
C SER A 124 5.05 2.78 -10.77
N ILE A 125 4.54 3.69 -11.59
CA ILE A 125 5.30 4.76 -12.25
C ILE A 125 5.03 6.06 -11.51
N ILE A 126 6.05 6.89 -11.34
CA ILE A 126 5.85 8.27 -10.86
C ILE A 126 5.52 9.16 -12.07
N ASP A 127 4.35 9.77 -12.02
CA ASP A 127 3.95 10.86 -12.91
C ASP A 127 3.66 12.11 -12.08
N GLY A 128 4.60 13.05 -12.13
CA GLY A 128 4.58 14.22 -11.27
C GLY A 128 4.67 13.85 -9.78
N ILE A 129 3.58 14.03 -9.03
CA ILE A 129 3.49 13.69 -7.60
C ILE A 129 2.71 12.39 -7.35
N ASN A 130 2.20 11.73 -8.41
CA ASN A 130 1.31 10.60 -8.29
C ASN A 130 2.02 9.28 -8.60
N ASN A 131 1.73 8.25 -7.81
CA ASN A 131 2.07 6.88 -8.12
C ASN A 131 0.95 6.23 -8.93
N ILE A 132 1.19 5.96 -10.21
CA ILE A 132 0.26 5.26 -11.09
C ILE A 132 0.64 3.78 -11.13
N TYR A 133 -0.19 2.91 -10.58
CA TYR A 133 0.08 1.48 -10.57
C TYR A 133 -0.06 0.85 -11.96
N LEU A 134 0.91 0.01 -12.32
CA LEU A 134 0.76 -0.87 -13.47
C LEU A 134 -0.38 -1.86 -13.19
N LYS A 135 -1.28 -2.00 -14.16
CA LYS A 135 -2.45 -2.88 -14.08
C LYS A 135 -2.35 -4.02 -15.10
N ASN A 136 -2.70 -5.22 -14.67
CA ASN A 136 -2.84 -6.36 -15.57
C ASN A 136 -4.20 -6.34 -16.30
N LYS A 137 -4.43 -7.31 -17.21
CA LYS A 137 -5.68 -7.43 -17.98
C LYS A 137 -6.97 -7.58 -17.14
N LYS A 138 -6.84 -7.90 -15.85
CA LYS A 138 -7.95 -8.01 -14.90
C LYS A 138 -8.09 -6.77 -14.02
N ASP A 139 -7.42 -5.68 -14.37
CA ASP A 139 -7.40 -4.42 -13.62
C ASP A 139 -6.85 -4.52 -12.19
N LYS A 140 -5.96 -5.49 -11.96
CA LYS A 140 -5.29 -5.66 -10.67
C LYS A 140 -3.87 -5.13 -10.75
N ASN A 141 -3.38 -4.57 -9.62
CA ASN A 141 -2.00 -4.15 -9.50
C ASN A 141 -1.03 -5.28 -9.88
N VAL A 142 0.01 -4.90 -10.57
CA VAL A 142 1.08 -5.80 -11.02
C VAL A 142 2.13 -5.90 -9.94
N TYR A 143 2.61 -7.12 -9.66
CA TYR A 143 3.73 -7.35 -8.77
C TYR A 143 5.04 -7.30 -9.54
N PHE A 144 6.08 -6.74 -8.92
CA PHE A 144 7.45 -6.69 -9.45
C PHE A 144 7.95 -8.07 -9.92
N GLN A 145 7.61 -9.12 -9.17
CA GLN A 145 7.96 -10.48 -9.52
C GLN A 145 6.72 -11.37 -9.58
N SER A 146 6.59 -12.15 -10.66
CA SER A 146 5.49 -13.10 -10.86
C SER A 146 6.02 -14.42 -11.42
N GLY A 147 6.23 -15.39 -10.53
CA GLY A 147 6.87 -16.67 -10.87
C GLY A 147 8.31 -16.47 -11.33
N LYS A 148 8.63 -16.87 -12.58
CA LYS A 148 9.95 -16.67 -13.19
C LYS A 148 10.10 -15.32 -13.90
N TRP A 149 9.08 -14.48 -13.90
CA TRP A 149 9.08 -13.20 -14.57
C TRP A 149 9.29 -12.08 -13.59
N GLU A 150 10.23 -11.21 -13.90
CA GLU A 150 10.56 -10.01 -13.14
C GLU A 150 10.39 -8.79 -14.04
N LEU A 151 9.76 -7.74 -13.54
CA LEU A 151 9.65 -6.50 -14.27
C LEU A 151 11.01 -5.82 -14.29
N PHE A 152 11.49 -5.50 -15.48
CA PHE A 152 12.83 -5.00 -15.67
C PHE A 152 12.86 -3.49 -15.94
N GLY A 153 11.90 -2.98 -16.70
CA GLY A 153 11.79 -1.56 -17.02
C GLY A 153 10.40 -1.19 -17.55
N ALA A 154 10.13 0.09 -17.55
CA ALA A 154 8.94 0.67 -18.15
C ALA A 154 9.27 2.04 -18.76
N GLU A 155 8.82 2.29 -20.00
CA GLU A 155 9.13 3.47 -20.78
C GLU A 155 7.96 3.90 -21.68
N ILE A 156 7.98 5.17 -22.09
CA ILE A 156 7.12 5.67 -23.16
C ILE A 156 7.95 5.72 -24.44
N ILE A 157 7.66 4.81 -25.36
CA ILE A 157 8.38 4.68 -26.63
C ILE A 157 7.41 4.98 -27.78
N ASN A 158 7.71 6.00 -28.58
CA ASN A 158 6.83 6.48 -29.67
C ASN A 158 5.39 6.72 -29.18
N GLU A 159 5.24 7.44 -28.06
CA GLU A 159 3.94 7.77 -27.44
C GLU A 159 3.14 6.55 -26.91
N VAL A 160 3.79 5.39 -26.78
CA VAL A 160 3.17 4.17 -26.29
C VAL A 160 3.81 3.75 -24.97
N ASN A 161 3.01 3.57 -23.94
CA ASN A 161 3.47 3.04 -22.66
C ASN A 161 3.85 1.55 -22.81
N GLN A 162 5.06 1.21 -22.44
CA GLN A 162 5.61 -0.14 -22.55
C GLN A 162 6.25 -0.60 -21.25
N ALA A 163 6.20 -1.91 -20.98
CA ALA A 163 6.90 -2.51 -19.85
C ALA A 163 7.57 -3.83 -20.26
N VAL A 164 8.81 -4.01 -19.82
CA VAL A 164 9.63 -5.19 -20.14
C VAL A 164 9.73 -6.10 -18.95
N TRP A 165 9.44 -7.36 -19.20
CA TRP A 165 9.60 -8.46 -18.24
C TRP A 165 10.70 -9.38 -18.70
N LYS A 166 11.60 -9.76 -17.78
CA LYS A 166 12.68 -10.73 -18.03
C LYS A 166 12.37 -12.05 -17.33
N ASN A 167 12.59 -13.16 -18.03
CA ASN A 167 12.48 -14.49 -17.45
C ASN A 167 13.81 -14.90 -16.82
N SER A 168 13.85 -15.10 -15.51
CA SER A 168 15.04 -15.48 -14.76
C SER A 168 15.59 -16.87 -15.10
N GLY A 169 14.78 -17.74 -15.74
CA GLY A 169 15.18 -19.09 -16.07
C GLY A 169 15.87 -19.24 -17.44
N ASN A 170 15.55 -18.39 -18.42
CA ASN A 170 16.05 -18.51 -19.78
C ASN A 170 16.37 -17.17 -20.47
N GLY A 171 16.33 -16.06 -19.75
CA GLY A 171 16.66 -14.73 -20.28
C GLY A 171 15.69 -14.17 -21.33
N SER A 172 14.61 -14.88 -21.69
CA SER A 172 13.65 -14.33 -22.66
C SER A 172 12.88 -13.14 -22.07
N LEU A 173 12.43 -12.24 -22.96
CA LEU A 173 11.68 -11.05 -22.57
C LEU A 173 10.20 -11.18 -22.96
N LYS A 174 9.37 -10.45 -22.25
CA LYS A 174 8.01 -10.09 -22.65
C LYS A 174 7.90 -8.58 -22.68
N LEU A 175 7.46 -8.04 -23.79
CA LEU A 175 7.11 -6.64 -23.93
C LEU A 175 5.60 -6.50 -23.78
N TRP A 176 5.17 -5.74 -22.78
CA TRP A 176 3.77 -5.35 -22.62
C TRP A 176 3.57 -3.99 -23.27
N THR A 177 2.48 -3.87 -24.04
CA THR A 177 1.91 -2.61 -24.44
C THR A 177 0.81 -2.25 -23.45
N LEU A 178 0.81 -1.02 -22.97
CA LEU A 178 -0.08 -0.51 -21.94
C LEU A 178 -0.85 0.71 -22.49
N ASP A 179 -2.03 0.98 -21.94
CA ASP A 179 -2.79 2.18 -22.27
C ASP A 179 -2.22 3.41 -21.53
N GLU A 180 -2.85 4.56 -21.74
CA GLU A 180 -2.49 5.83 -21.10
C GLU A 180 -2.54 5.79 -19.57
N ASN A 181 -3.30 4.85 -19.00
CA ASN A 181 -3.43 4.62 -17.55
C ASN A 181 -2.54 3.48 -17.03
N TRP A 182 -1.53 3.06 -17.83
CA TRP A 182 -0.61 1.97 -17.52
C TRP A 182 -1.28 0.62 -17.29
N LYS A 183 -2.41 0.38 -17.98
CA LYS A 183 -3.13 -0.88 -17.95
C LYS A 183 -2.77 -1.73 -19.17
N TYR A 184 -2.61 -3.03 -18.95
CA TYR A 184 -2.28 -4.02 -19.97
C TYR A 184 -3.25 -4.01 -21.15
N ILE A 185 -2.73 -3.87 -22.37
CA ILE A 185 -3.44 -4.04 -23.65
C ILE A 185 -3.06 -5.40 -24.26
N ASN A 186 -1.80 -5.59 -24.58
CA ASN A 186 -1.29 -6.81 -25.21
C ASN A 186 0.17 -7.11 -24.82
N GLN A 187 0.69 -8.25 -25.28
CA GLN A 187 2.08 -8.61 -25.09
C GLN A 187 2.68 -9.31 -26.31
N SER A 188 3.98 -9.14 -26.51
CA SER A 188 4.82 -9.95 -27.38
C SER A 188 5.91 -10.67 -26.57
N LYS A 189 6.34 -11.83 -27.03
CA LYS A 189 7.47 -12.57 -26.46
C LYS A 189 8.68 -12.37 -27.37
N ILE A 190 9.81 -12.04 -26.77
CA ILE A 190 11.06 -11.78 -27.47
C ILE A 190 12.09 -12.78 -26.95
N LEU A 191 12.69 -13.53 -27.89
CA LEU A 191 13.71 -14.52 -27.54
C LEU A 191 15.06 -13.84 -27.32
N SER A 192 15.79 -14.29 -26.34
CA SER A 192 17.17 -13.84 -26.08
C SER A 192 18.04 -14.01 -27.32
N GLY A 193 18.84 -12.98 -27.65
CA GLY A 193 19.75 -12.97 -28.80
C GLY A 193 19.10 -12.75 -30.16
N SER A 194 17.83 -12.47 -30.27
CA SER A 194 17.16 -12.03 -31.52
C SER A 194 17.45 -10.56 -31.82
N ASP A 195 17.30 -10.14 -33.08
CA ASP A 195 17.40 -8.71 -33.45
C ASP A 195 16.45 -7.85 -32.66
N SER A 196 15.19 -8.29 -32.50
CA SER A 196 14.18 -7.60 -31.67
C SER A 196 14.59 -7.50 -30.20
N PHE A 197 15.43 -8.41 -29.68
CA PHE A 197 15.99 -8.32 -28.32
C PHE A 197 16.99 -7.17 -28.23
N ASN A 198 17.88 -7.05 -29.23
CA ASN A 198 18.87 -5.97 -29.28
C ASN A 198 18.22 -4.62 -29.49
N ASP A 199 17.21 -4.54 -30.38
CA ASP A 199 16.45 -3.31 -30.61
C ASP A 199 15.75 -2.83 -29.32
N LEU A 200 15.23 -3.77 -28.54
CA LEU A 200 14.58 -3.45 -27.27
C LEU A 200 15.59 -2.94 -26.23
N GLN A 201 16.79 -3.50 -26.15
CA GLN A 201 17.86 -2.99 -25.28
C GLN A 201 18.20 -1.52 -25.61
N VAL A 202 18.31 -1.21 -26.90
CA VAL A 202 18.55 0.17 -27.35
C VAL A 202 17.38 1.09 -26.96
N SER A 203 16.14 0.65 -27.20
CA SER A 203 14.94 1.46 -26.94
C SER A 203 14.74 1.75 -25.46
N PHE A 204 15.11 0.83 -24.58
CA PHE A 204 15.04 1.02 -23.12
C PHE A 204 16.33 1.57 -22.52
N GLY A 205 17.39 1.77 -23.31
CA GLY A 205 18.69 2.24 -22.82
C GLY A 205 19.36 1.29 -21.82
N GLN A 206 19.00 0.02 -21.84
CA GLN A 206 19.43 -0.98 -20.84
C GLN A 206 19.98 -2.24 -21.48
N ILE A 207 20.87 -2.93 -20.74
CA ILE A 207 21.35 -4.27 -21.07
C ILE A 207 20.53 -5.30 -20.30
N PHE A 208 19.70 -6.07 -21.00
CA PHE A 208 18.83 -7.10 -20.41
C PHE A 208 19.54 -8.42 -20.13
#